data_67264a7a1398634e83921251b3c6c621
#
_entry.id   67264a7a1398634e83921251b3c6c621
#
_cell.length_a   1.000
_cell.length_b   1.000
_cell.length_c   1.000
_cell.angle_alpha   90.00
_cell.angle_beta   90.00
_cell.angle_gamma   90.00
#
_symmetry.space_group_name_H-M   'P 1'
#
loop_
_entity.id
_entity.type
_entity.pdbx_description
1 polymer ?
#
loop_
_entity_poly.entity_id
_entity_poly.type
_entity_poly.pdbx_seq_one_letter_code
_entity_poly.pdbx_strand_id
1 'polypeptide(L)'
;QPEDGIRAHDSSRGLGEVYYRQHDFLWRVKKALPEPGMLGVFDRSHYEDVLVPRVENLVEEEVWKKRYDLINDFEMNLAARGTNIIKCFLHISPGVQKERLAARLNDPAKYWKYDPGDLDTRSKWAEYIEAYNELLSRCNPDVAPWYIIPSDHKWYRNWAMGRILLETMRSMKLTWPPANFDVEAEKRRLEQA
;
A
#
# COMPACT_ATOMS: atom_id res chain seq x y z
N GLN A 1 10.81 -7.00 -17.03
CA GLN A 1 10.10 -7.86 -16.05
C GLN A 1 10.06 -7.13 -14.73
N PRO A 2 8.89 -6.86 -14.15
CA PRO A 2 8.78 -6.47 -12.75
C PRO A 2 8.56 -7.75 -11.95
N GLU A 3 9.63 -8.40 -11.56
CA GLU A 3 9.60 -9.40 -10.53
C GLU A 3 9.92 -8.68 -9.22
N ASP A 4 8.94 -8.63 -8.36
CA ASP A 4 8.97 -8.64 -6.90
C ASP A 4 7.74 -7.95 -6.29
N GLY A 5 6.57 -8.21 -6.87
CA GLY A 5 5.32 -8.06 -6.15
C GLY A 5 5.32 -9.07 -5.00
N ILE A 6 5.09 -8.60 -3.77
CA ILE A 6 4.92 -9.44 -2.59
C ILE A 6 3.79 -10.44 -2.87
N ARG A 7 4.13 -11.61 -3.41
CA ARG A 7 3.22 -12.75 -3.48
C ARG A 7 3.31 -13.46 -2.13
N ALA A 8 2.28 -13.36 -1.33
CA ALA A 8 2.05 -14.33 -0.27
C ALA A 8 1.77 -15.68 -0.95
N HIS A 9 2.80 -16.48 -1.18
CA HIS A 9 2.65 -17.85 -1.64
C HIS A 9 2.43 -18.73 -0.41
N ASP A 10 1.31 -19.44 -0.37
CA ASP A 10 0.84 -20.33 0.70
C ASP A 10 1.64 -21.66 0.83
N SER A 11 2.85 -21.73 0.30
CA SER A 11 3.70 -22.92 0.39
C SER A 11 4.73 -22.89 1.52
N SER A 12 4.61 -21.94 2.49
CA SER A 12 5.64 -21.75 3.52
C SER A 12 5.11 -21.71 4.95
N ARG A 13 4.11 -22.54 5.31
CA ARG A 13 3.64 -22.64 6.71
C ARG A 13 4.73 -22.91 7.74
N GLY A 14 5.90 -23.41 7.36
CA GLY A 14 7.04 -23.60 8.25
C GLY A 14 8.16 -22.55 8.14
N LEU A 15 8.34 -21.95 6.96
CA LEU A 15 9.40 -20.96 6.73
C LEU A 15 8.95 -19.54 7.11
N GLY A 16 7.66 -19.24 7.02
CA GLY A 16 7.09 -17.96 7.43
C GLY A 16 7.29 -17.69 8.92
N GLU A 17 7.03 -18.68 9.76
CA GLU A 17 7.13 -18.54 11.22
C GLU A 17 8.58 -18.26 11.70
N VAL A 18 9.57 -18.89 11.09
CA VAL A 18 11.00 -18.65 11.39
C VAL A 18 11.43 -17.28 10.87
N TYR A 19 10.91 -16.86 9.73
CA TYR A 19 11.24 -15.57 9.11
C TYR A 19 10.67 -14.39 9.91
N TYR A 20 9.43 -14.52 10.43
CA TYR A 20 8.79 -13.51 11.28
C TYR A 20 9.46 -13.34 12.66
N ARG A 21 10.19 -14.34 13.14
CA ARG A 21 10.92 -14.26 14.43
C ARG A 21 12.29 -13.59 14.32
N GLN A 22 12.89 -13.52 13.13
CA GLN A 22 14.26 -13.03 12.95
C GLN A 22 14.35 -11.57 12.48
N HIS A 23 13.30 -11.03 11.89
CA HIS A 23 13.30 -9.68 11.35
C HIS A 23 12.09 -8.87 11.85
N ASP A 24 12.30 -7.56 12.09
CA ASP A 24 11.23 -6.59 12.19
C ASP A 24 10.29 -6.73 10.98
N PHE A 25 8.97 -6.94 11.22
CA PHE A 25 7.99 -7.17 10.14
C PHE A 25 7.95 -6.02 9.11
N LEU A 26 8.39 -4.81 9.49
CA LEU A 26 8.51 -3.65 8.60
C LEU A 26 9.78 -3.65 7.73
N TRP A 27 10.69 -4.62 7.86
CA TRP A 27 11.99 -4.57 7.18
C TRP A 27 11.88 -4.49 5.65
N ARG A 28 10.91 -5.20 5.04
CA ARG A 28 10.68 -5.17 3.58
C ARG A 28 10.22 -3.80 3.12
N VAL A 29 9.27 -3.21 3.85
CA VAL A 29 8.76 -1.87 3.56
C VAL A 29 9.87 -0.85 3.72
N LYS A 30 10.64 -0.91 4.81
CA LYS A 30 11.79 -0.03 5.04
C LYS A 30 12.80 -0.08 3.91
N LYS A 31 13.07 -1.27 3.38
CA LYS A 31 13.98 -1.46 2.24
C LYS A 31 13.42 -0.94 0.91
N ALA A 32 12.11 -0.92 0.76
CA ALA A 32 11.42 -0.50 -0.46
C ALA A 32 10.98 0.99 -0.43
N LEU A 33 11.32 1.72 0.64
CA LEU A 33 11.01 3.15 0.70
C LEU A 33 11.71 3.90 -0.44
N PRO A 34 11.02 4.87 -1.08
CA PRO A 34 11.64 5.69 -2.09
C PRO A 34 12.68 6.64 -1.47
N GLU A 35 13.71 6.94 -2.24
CA GLU A 35 14.67 7.98 -1.89
C GLU A 35 14.00 9.37 -1.85
N PRO A 36 14.57 10.35 -1.13
CA PRO A 36 14.06 11.71 -1.10
C PRO A 36 13.85 12.29 -2.50
N GLY A 37 12.71 12.92 -2.73
CA GLY A 37 12.33 13.46 -4.03
C GLY A 37 11.72 12.45 -5.01
N MET A 38 11.57 11.20 -4.60
CA MET A 38 10.97 10.14 -5.42
C MET A 38 9.55 9.81 -4.95
N LEU A 39 8.74 9.28 -5.86
CA LEU A 39 7.40 8.74 -5.59
C LEU A 39 7.48 7.21 -5.51
N GLY A 40 7.05 6.64 -4.39
CA GLY A 40 6.86 5.20 -4.21
C GLY A 40 5.39 4.82 -4.29
N VAL A 41 5.08 3.75 -5.00
CA VAL A 41 3.72 3.17 -5.04
C VAL A 41 3.78 1.74 -4.54
N PHE A 42 3.02 1.45 -3.49
CA PHE A 42 2.90 0.12 -2.92
C PHE A 42 1.54 -0.48 -3.34
N ASP A 43 1.59 -1.58 -4.06
CA ASP A 43 0.42 -2.44 -4.29
C ASP A 43 0.37 -3.50 -3.19
N ARG A 44 -0.49 -3.29 -2.22
CA ARG A 44 -0.55 -3.82 -0.85
C ARG A 44 0.31 -2.98 0.12
N SER A 45 0.17 -3.26 1.41
CA SER A 45 0.84 -2.47 2.43
C SER A 45 1.29 -3.32 3.61
N HIS A 46 2.12 -2.72 4.47
CA HIS A 46 2.54 -3.31 5.73
C HIS A 46 1.39 -3.60 6.72
N TYR A 47 0.21 -3.09 6.45
CA TYR A 47 -1.00 -3.39 7.23
C TYR A 47 -1.49 -4.83 7.04
N GLU A 48 -1.09 -5.52 5.97
CA GLU A 48 -1.35 -6.94 5.79
C GLU A 48 -0.72 -7.78 6.91
N ASP A 49 0.38 -7.33 7.50
CA ASP A 49 1.02 -7.98 8.65
C ASP A 49 0.22 -7.84 9.97
N VAL A 50 -0.87 -7.09 9.97
CA VAL A 50 -1.85 -7.04 11.05
C VAL A 50 -3.12 -7.77 10.65
N LEU A 51 -3.65 -7.48 9.47
CA LEU A 51 -4.94 -8.00 9.00
C LEU A 51 -4.93 -9.52 8.81
N VAL A 52 -3.97 -10.02 8.04
CA VAL A 52 -3.88 -11.44 7.72
C VAL A 52 -3.56 -12.28 8.97
N PRO A 53 -2.53 -11.96 9.78
CA PRO A 53 -2.26 -12.71 10.99
C PRO A 53 -3.40 -12.73 12.00
N ARG A 54 -4.20 -11.67 12.07
CA ARG A 54 -5.39 -11.60 12.92
C ARG A 54 -6.48 -12.55 12.41
N VAL A 55 -6.90 -12.42 11.16
CA VAL A 55 -8.04 -13.17 10.59
C VAL A 55 -7.69 -14.65 10.38
N GLU A 56 -6.44 -14.95 10.04
CA GLU A 56 -5.98 -16.33 9.82
C GLU A 56 -5.41 -16.99 11.09
N ASN A 57 -5.43 -16.29 12.24
CA ASN A 57 -4.90 -16.77 13.53
C ASN A 57 -3.45 -17.27 13.42
N LEU A 58 -2.59 -16.53 12.70
CA LEU A 58 -1.20 -16.92 12.47
C LEU A 58 -0.27 -16.57 13.63
N VAL A 59 -0.68 -15.64 14.48
CA VAL A 59 0.06 -15.20 15.67
C VAL A 59 -0.91 -14.87 16.80
N GLU A 60 -0.41 -14.86 18.02
CA GLU A 60 -1.19 -14.48 19.22
C GLU A 60 -1.70 -13.04 19.14
N GLU A 61 -2.82 -12.78 19.81
CA GLU A 61 -3.50 -11.49 19.77
C GLU A 61 -2.61 -10.33 20.23
N GLU A 62 -1.82 -10.53 21.28
CA GLU A 62 -0.89 -9.52 21.77
C GLU A 62 0.18 -9.15 20.74
N VAL A 63 0.53 -10.07 19.84
CA VAL A 63 1.54 -9.82 18.81
C VAL A 63 1.00 -8.89 17.72
N TRP A 64 -0.16 -9.21 17.13
CA TRP A 64 -0.70 -8.35 16.08
C TRP A 64 -1.24 -7.01 16.63
N LYS A 65 -1.75 -6.96 17.86
CA LYS A 65 -2.18 -5.71 18.50
C LYS A 65 -1.03 -4.72 18.67
N LYS A 66 0.15 -5.16 19.09
CA LYS A 66 1.34 -4.31 19.21
C LYS A 66 1.81 -3.74 17.87
N ARG A 67 1.51 -4.41 16.77
CA ARG A 67 1.90 -3.92 15.44
C ARG A 67 1.19 -2.64 15.04
N TYR A 68 -0.01 -2.35 15.56
CA TYR A 68 -0.68 -1.06 15.32
C TYR A 68 0.18 0.12 15.80
N ASP A 69 0.70 0.04 17.00
CA ASP A 69 1.52 1.10 17.58
C ASP A 69 2.85 1.22 16.82
N LEU A 70 3.49 0.11 16.49
CA LEU A 70 4.72 0.08 15.70
C LEU A 70 4.55 0.68 14.30
N ILE A 71 3.40 0.45 13.66
CA ILE A 71 3.08 1.04 12.36
C ILE A 71 2.86 2.56 12.50
N ASN A 72 2.11 2.99 13.50
CA ASN A 72 1.88 4.39 13.77
C ASN A 72 3.20 5.14 14.01
N ASP A 73 4.09 4.58 14.84
CA ASP A 73 5.41 5.16 15.09
C ASP A 73 6.25 5.22 13.81
N PHE A 74 6.21 4.18 12.99
CA PHE A 74 6.91 4.14 11.72
C PHE A 74 6.42 5.22 10.75
N GLU A 75 5.11 5.37 10.57
CA GLU A 75 4.51 6.39 9.70
C GLU A 75 4.76 7.80 10.22
N MET A 76 4.63 8.04 11.53
CA MET A 76 4.96 9.34 12.14
C MET A 76 6.44 9.69 11.93
N ASN A 77 7.36 8.75 12.07
CA ASN A 77 8.78 8.96 11.80
C ASN A 77 9.07 9.31 10.34
N LEU A 78 8.36 8.69 9.38
CA LEU A 78 8.47 9.03 7.97
C LEU A 78 7.93 10.43 7.69
N ALA A 79 6.76 10.76 8.23
CA ALA A 79 6.15 12.08 8.08
C ALA A 79 7.04 13.19 8.68
N ALA A 80 7.64 12.95 9.85
CA ALA A 80 8.58 13.88 10.49
C ALA A 80 9.84 14.14 9.64
N ARG A 81 10.19 13.23 8.73
CA ARG A 81 11.29 13.37 7.76
C ARG A 81 10.85 14.01 6.44
N GLY A 82 9.60 14.47 6.34
CA GLY A 82 9.05 15.12 5.14
C GLY A 82 8.42 14.16 4.12
N THR A 83 8.22 12.90 4.45
CA THR A 83 7.50 11.97 3.58
C THR A 83 5.99 12.22 3.66
N ASN A 84 5.35 12.47 2.52
CA ASN A 84 3.90 12.52 2.44
C ASN A 84 3.35 11.11 2.20
N ILE A 85 2.51 10.62 3.09
CA ILE A 85 1.95 9.27 3.04
C ILE A 85 0.48 9.36 2.65
N ILE A 86 0.11 8.68 1.56
CA ILE A 86 -1.28 8.53 1.11
C ILE A 86 -1.67 7.07 1.31
N LYS A 87 -2.66 6.81 2.15
CA LYS A 87 -3.18 5.46 2.39
C LYS A 87 -4.58 5.35 1.78
N CYS A 88 -4.76 4.38 0.88
CA CYS A 88 -6.02 4.18 0.17
C CYS A 88 -6.59 2.79 0.47
N PHE A 89 -7.76 2.73 1.11
CA PHE A 89 -8.54 1.52 1.23
C PHE A 89 -9.54 1.43 0.08
N LEU A 90 -9.29 0.53 -0.85
CA LEU A 90 -10.13 0.33 -2.04
C LEU A 90 -11.28 -0.61 -1.69
N HIS A 91 -12.36 -0.04 -1.15
CA HIS A 91 -13.51 -0.80 -0.68
C HIS A 91 -14.41 -1.22 -1.85
N ILE A 92 -14.70 -2.52 -1.94
CA ILE A 92 -15.66 -3.11 -2.88
C ILE A 92 -16.77 -3.82 -2.13
N SER A 93 -17.93 -3.96 -2.75
CA SER A 93 -19.03 -4.76 -2.21
C SER A 93 -18.77 -6.27 -2.39
N PRO A 94 -19.34 -7.13 -1.53
CA PRO A 94 -19.25 -8.58 -1.69
C PRO A 94 -19.81 -9.06 -3.04
N GLY A 95 -20.82 -8.36 -3.58
CA GLY A 95 -21.41 -8.65 -4.90
C GLY A 95 -20.39 -8.44 -6.02
N VAL A 96 -19.77 -7.28 -6.07
CA VAL A 96 -18.76 -6.94 -7.08
C VAL A 96 -17.52 -7.84 -6.95
N GLN A 97 -17.12 -8.23 -5.75
CA GLN A 97 -16.04 -9.19 -5.59
C GLN A 97 -16.39 -10.53 -6.25
N LYS A 98 -17.59 -11.06 -5.97
CA LYS A 98 -18.09 -12.32 -6.59
C LYS A 98 -18.09 -12.24 -8.11
N GLU A 99 -18.62 -11.14 -8.67
CA GLU A 99 -18.62 -10.92 -10.12
C GLU A 99 -17.21 -10.91 -10.71
N ARG A 100 -16.26 -10.26 -10.03
CA ARG A 100 -14.86 -10.21 -10.50
C ARG A 100 -14.17 -11.58 -10.45
N LEU A 101 -14.44 -12.40 -9.43
CA LEU A 101 -13.94 -13.77 -9.34
C LEU A 101 -14.54 -14.64 -10.44
N ALA A 102 -15.86 -14.55 -10.66
CA ALA A 102 -16.53 -15.25 -11.75
C ALA A 102 -15.97 -14.86 -13.13
N ALA A 103 -15.72 -13.56 -13.35
CA ALA A 103 -15.13 -13.09 -14.60
C ALA A 103 -13.70 -13.60 -14.84
N ARG A 104 -12.96 -13.97 -13.80
CA ARG A 104 -11.65 -14.64 -13.94
C ARG A 104 -11.81 -16.09 -14.38
N LEU A 105 -12.79 -16.81 -13.81
CA LEU A 105 -13.08 -18.21 -14.13
C LEU A 105 -13.74 -18.41 -15.50
N ASN A 106 -14.43 -17.39 -16.01
CA ASN A 106 -15.11 -17.44 -17.31
C ASN A 106 -14.20 -17.04 -18.50
N ASP A 107 -12.97 -16.63 -18.24
CA ASP A 107 -12.04 -16.15 -19.27
C ASP A 107 -10.71 -16.91 -19.16
N PRO A 108 -10.39 -17.83 -20.10
CA PRO A 108 -9.14 -18.56 -20.07
C PRO A 108 -7.88 -17.69 -20.01
N ALA A 109 -7.92 -16.48 -20.59
CA ALA A 109 -6.82 -15.53 -20.52
C ALA A 109 -6.63 -14.93 -19.13
N LYS A 110 -7.51 -15.19 -18.18
CA LYS A 110 -7.49 -14.69 -16.80
C LYS A 110 -7.30 -15.77 -15.74
N TYR A 111 -7.22 -17.06 -16.10
CA TYR A 111 -7.03 -18.15 -15.13
C TYR A 111 -5.81 -17.95 -14.24
N TRP A 112 -4.74 -17.38 -14.77
CA TRP A 112 -3.53 -17.08 -14.02
C TRP A 112 -3.71 -16.05 -12.89
N LYS A 113 -4.84 -15.33 -12.89
CA LYS A 113 -5.21 -14.35 -11.84
C LYS A 113 -6.09 -14.94 -10.74
N TYR A 114 -6.54 -16.17 -10.91
CA TYR A 114 -7.44 -16.82 -9.97
C TYR A 114 -6.65 -17.75 -9.06
N ASP A 115 -6.89 -17.63 -7.77
CA ASP A 115 -6.39 -18.54 -6.74
C ASP A 115 -7.58 -19.21 -6.04
N PRO A 116 -7.61 -20.56 -5.91
CA PRO A 116 -8.66 -21.24 -5.14
C PRO A 116 -8.81 -20.69 -3.70
N GLY A 117 -7.72 -20.27 -3.05
CA GLY A 117 -7.73 -19.64 -1.73
C GLY A 117 -8.48 -18.29 -1.67
N ASP A 118 -8.77 -17.67 -2.83
CA ASP A 118 -9.62 -16.47 -2.89
C ASP A 118 -11.03 -16.73 -2.33
N LEU A 119 -11.55 -17.95 -2.47
CA LEU A 119 -12.86 -18.33 -1.94
C LEU A 119 -12.81 -18.56 -0.42
N ASP A 120 -11.73 -19.12 0.10
CA ASP A 120 -11.52 -19.32 1.54
C ASP A 120 -11.42 -17.96 2.23
N THR A 121 -10.63 -17.04 1.67
CA THR A 121 -10.53 -15.65 2.15
C THR A 121 -11.88 -14.94 2.06
N ARG A 122 -12.64 -15.14 0.99
CA ARG A 122 -13.97 -14.57 0.85
C ARG A 122 -14.93 -15.06 1.92
N SER A 123 -14.86 -16.32 2.37
CA SER A 123 -15.72 -16.86 3.43
C SER A 123 -15.56 -16.09 4.75
N LYS A 124 -14.41 -15.48 4.99
CA LYS A 124 -14.05 -14.66 6.16
C LYS A 124 -14.32 -13.15 5.96
N TRP A 125 -15.21 -12.79 5.03
CA TRP A 125 -15.49 -11.39 4.69
C TRP A 125 -15.80 -10.51 5.91
N ALA A 126 -16.68 -10.99 6.80
CA ALA A 126 -17.10 -10.25 7.99
C ALA A 126 -15.92 -10.00 8.94
N GLU A 127 -15.07 -10.99 9.15
CA GLU A 127 -13.88 -10.93 10.00
C GLU A 127 -12.85 -9.93 9.44
N TYR A 128 -12.65 -9.91 8.12
CA TYR A 128 -11.81 -8.92 7.46
C TYR A 128 -12.38 -7.51 7.59
N ILE A 129 -13.69 -7.30 7.44
CA ILE A 129 -14.31 -5.99 7.61
C ILE A 129 -14.15 -5.49 9.05
N GLU A 130 -14.32 -6.36 10.05
CA GLU A 130 -14.08 -6.01 11.46
C GLU A 130 -12.62 -5.62 11.69
N ALA A 131 -11.68 -6.41 11.15
CA ALA A 131 -10.25 -6.12 11.25
C ALA A 131 -9.89 -4.78 10.58
N TYR A 132 -10.46 -4.47 9.42
CA TYR A 132 -10.30 -3.17 8.75
C TYR A 132 -10.90 -2.02 9.58
N ASN A 133 -12.08 -2.19 10.17
CA ASN A 133 -12.69 -1.14 10.99
C ASN A 133 -11.81 -0.79 12.19
N GLU A 134 -11.23 -1.77 12.87
CA GLU A 134 -10.30 -1.52 13.97
C GLU A 134 -9.00 -0.86 13.48
N LEU A 135 -8.44 -1.35 12.39
CA LEU A 135 -7.25 -0.78 11.76
C LEU A 135 -7.44 0.69 11.39
N LEU A 136 -8.52 1.00 10.69
CA LEU A 136 -8.84 2.37 10.27
C LEU A 136 -9.07 3.31 11.46
N SER A 137 -9.56 2.79 12.59
CA SER A 137 -9.75 3.55 13.82
C SER A 137 -8.42 3.79 14.57
N ARG A 138 -7.55 2.78 14.61
CA ARG A 138 -6.29 2.84 15.38
C ARG A 138 -5.13 3.49 14.62
N CYS A 139 -5.09 3.33 13.31
CA CYS A 139 -3.98 3.74 12.45
C CYS A 139 -4.38 4.85 11.47
N ASN A 140 -5.00 5.91 11.99
CA ASN A 140 -5.44 7.06 11.20
C ASN A 140 -4.94 8.39 11.77
N PRO A 141 -3.60 8.58 11.94
CA PRO A 141 -3.07 9.85 12.39
C PRO A 141 -3.22 10.93 11.32
N ASP A 142 -3.35 12.20 11.74
CA ASP A 142 -3.52 13.34 10.83
C ASP A 142 -2.40 13.47 9.80
N VAL A 143 -1.19 13.05 10.14
CA VAL A 143 -0.01 13.09 9.27
C VAL A 143 0.00 12.00 8.19
N ALA A 144 -0.83 10.96 8.34
CA ALA A 144 -0.96 9.85 7.41
C ALA A 144 -2.40 9.30 7.42
N PRO A 145 -3.38 10.05 6.91
CA PRO A 145 -4.78 9.64 6.96
C PRO A 145 -5.10 8.55 5.97
N TRP A 146 -6.12 7.75 6.29
CA TRP A 146 -6.73 6.81 5.37
C TRP A 146 -7.81 7.47 4.51
N TYR A 147 -7.79 7.16 3.23
CA TYR A 147 -8.84 7.48 2.28
C TYR A 147 -9.62 6.21 1.93
N ILE A 148 -10.89 6.15 2.33
CA ILE A 148 -11.78 5.04 1.97
C ILE A 148 -12.39 5.34 0.60
N ILE A 149 -12.02 4.57 -0.42
CA ILE A 149 -12.40 4.81 -1.80
C ILE A 149 -13.40 3.75 -2.25
N PRO A 150 -14.67 4.11 -2.52
CA PRO A 150 -15.63 3.21 -3.15
C PRO A 150 -15.09 2.71 -4.50
N SER A 151 -14.90 1.39 -4.61
CA SER A 151 -14.15 0.80 -5.73
C SER A 151 -14.96 -0.22 -6.56
N ASP A 152 -16.28 -0.25 -6.39
CA ASP A 152 -17.17 -1.03 -7.22
C ASP A 152 -17.06 -0.61 -8.68
N HIS A 153 -17.05 0.69 -8.94
CA HIS A 153 -16.81 1.28 -10.26
C HIS A 153 -15.33 1.65 -10.42
N LYS A 154 -14.63 0.97 -11.33
CA LYS A 154 -13.21 1.20 -11.60
C LYS A 154 -12.89 2.64 -12.02
N TRP A 155 -13.77 3.27 -12.81
CA TRP A 155 -13.57 4.65 -13.27
C TRP A 155 -13.56 5.63 -12.09
N TYR A 156 -14.49 5.46 -11.13
CA TYR A 156 -14.59 6.32 -9.94
C TYR A 156 -13.35 6.14 -9.04
N ARG A 157 -12.98 4.89 -8.77
CA ARG A 157 -11.76 4.57 -8.02
C ARG A 157 -10.53 5.28 -8.61
N ASN A 158 -10.33 5.15 -9.94
CA ASN A 158 -9.18 5.74 -10.62
C ASN A 158 -9.22 7.27 -10.55
N TRP A 159 -10.39 7.87 -10.75
CA TRP A 159 -10.58 9.30 -10.62
C TRP A 159 -10.30 9.79 -9.20
N ALA A 160 -10.87 9.14 -8.18
CA ALA A 160 -10.69 9.52 -6.78
C ALA A 160 -9.21 9.44 -6.36
N MET A 161 -8.53 8.33 -6.69
CA MET A 161 -7.08 8.19 -6.41
C MET A 161 -6.26 9.27 -7.12
N GLY A 162 -6.56 9.55 -8.39
CA GLY A 162 -5.89 10.61 -9.15
C GLY A 162 -6.11 11.99 -8.54
N ARG A 163 -7.32 12.26 -8.03
CA ARG A 163 -7.62 13.53 -7.34
C ARG A 163 -6.87 13.66 -6.02
N ILE A 164 -6.85 12.62 -5.19
CA ILE A 164 -6.11 12.62 -3.91
C ILE A 164 -4.62 12.87 -4.19
N LEU A 165 -4.02 12.14 -5.14
CA LEU A 165 -2.62 12.32 -5.50
C LEU A 165 -2.33 13.75 -5.99
N LEU A 166 -3.16 14.28 -6.90
CA LEU A 166 -3.00 15.63 -7.44
C LEU A 166 -3.07 16.70 -6.34
N GLU A 167 -4.06 16.61 -5.44
CA GLU A 167 -4.19 17.58 -4.35
C GLU A 167 -3.03 17.49 -3.37
N THR A 168 -2.56 16.28 -3.07
CA THR A 168 -1.37 16.09 -2.23
C THR A 168 -0.14 16.71 -2.89
N MET A 169 0.12 16.44 -4.17
CA MET A 169 1.26 17.04 -4.89
C MET A 169 1.18 18.57 -4.95
N ARG A 170 -0.03 19.13 -5.10
CA ARG A 170 -0.24 20.59 -5.05
C ARG A 170 0.08 21.17 -3.68
N SER A 171 -0.33 20.48 -2.62
CA SER A 171 -0.06 20.92 -1.23
C SER A 171 1.43 20.93 -0.89
N MET A 172 2.23 20.07 -1.55
CA MET A 172 3.69 20.01 -1.38
C MET A 172 4.42 21.25 -1.95
N LYS A 173 3.74 22.10 -2.75
CA LYS A 173 4.32 23.30 -3.38
C LYS A 173 5.65 23.03 -4.09
N LEU A 174 5.68 21.93 -4.85
CA LEU A 174 6.87 21.49 -5.57
C LEU A 174 7.38 22.60 -6.51
N THR A 175 8.69 22.82 -6.50
CA THR A 175 9.39 23.75 -7.38
C THR A 175 10.45 23.01 -8.19
N TRP A 176 10.80 23.54 -9.35
CA TRP A 176 11.91 23.01 -10.11
C TRP A 176 13.21 23.14 -9.31
N PRO A 177 14.11 22.15 -9.34
CA PRO A 177 15.40 22.28 -8.71
C PRO A 177 16.17 23.48 -9.32
N PRO A 178 16.93 24.24 -8.50
CA PRO A 178 17.77 25.28 -9.03
C PRO A 178 18.83 24.70 -9.97
N ALA A 179 19.23 25.50 -10.97
CA ALA A 179 20.34 25.11 -11.83
C ALA A 179 21.62 24.97 -11.00
N ASN A 180 22.41 23.95 -11.28
CA ASN A 180 23.74 23.73 -10.66
C ASN A 180 24.89 24.34 -11.46
N PHE A 181 24.58 25.24 -12.37
CA PHE A 181 25.51 26.00 -13.26
C PHE A 181 25.03 27.44 -13.38
N ASP A 182 25.93 28.34 -13.80
CA ASP A 182 25.58 29.75 -14.07
C ASP A 182 24.79 29.84 -15.38
N VAL A 183 23.48 30.02 -15.25
CA VAL A 183 22.53 30.08 -16.39
C VAL A 183 22.87 31.24 -17.32
N GLU A 184 23.27 32.41 -16.80
CA GLU A 184 23.58 33.57 -17.62
C GLU A 184 24.93 33.43 -18.36
N ALA A 185 25.89 32.74 -17.74
CA ALA A 185 27.14 32.39 -18.42
C ALA A 185 26.89 31.41 -19.58
N GLU A 186 26.07 30.39 -19.37
CA GLU A 186 25.75 29.44 -20.44
C GLU A 186 24.88 30.03 -21.54
N LYS A 187 23.98 30.96 -21.25
CA LYS A 187 23.26 31.72 -22.27
C LYS A 187 24.23 32.49 -23.16
N ARG A 188 25.20 33.24 -22.55
CA ARG A 188 26.24 33.98 -23.34
C ARG A 188 27.09 33.03 -24.18
N ARG A 189 27.46 31.86 -23.69
CA ARG A 189 28.20 30.87 -24.48
C ARG A 189 27.39 30.35 -25.66
N LEU A 190 26.09 30.14 -25.49
CA LEU A 190 25.19 29.68 -26.55
C LEU A 190 25.03 30.74 -27.64
N GLU A 191 24.99 32.04 -27.29
CA GLU A 191 24.93 33.16 -28.27
C GLU A 191 26.19 33.30 -29.09
N GLN A 192 27.33 32.77 -28.62
CA GLN A 192 28.63 32.82 -29.30
C GLN A 192 28.97 31.55 -30.08
N ALA A 193 28.14 30.52 -30.01
CA ALA A 193 28.33 29.24 -30.68
C ALA A 193 27.60 29.17 -32.02
#